data_9fc7a6bae2dea9d072863d0c5050ca47
#
_entry.id   9fc7a6bae2dea9d072863d0c5050ca47
#
_cell.length_a   1.000
_cell.length_b   1.000
_cell.length_c   1.000
_cell.angle_alpha   90.00
_cell.angle_beta   90.00
_cell.angle_gamma   90.00
#
_symmetry.space_group_name_H-M   'P 1'
#
loop_
_entity.id
_entity.type
_entity.pdbx_description
1 polymer ?
#
loop_
_entity_poly.entity_id
_entity_poly.type
_entity_poly.pdbx_seq_one_letter_code
_entity_poly.pdbx_strand_id
1 'polypeptide(L)'
;MIQFVIPSYQRVGAVSALDMFPSDYEPHIVVREHEEKAYYDAYGPRAKIITIPDDVNGIAGTRKAITEMYAGQRIWMIDDDTTIRMSSMRKKDDRRCVDKINQLTREQFYELIQYVEDAMYCGYYHGHARLPIFKITSSWGNYRENSYGFTNTWYDLGKLTTEQIWYGKIDLCEDMYAFINLINQGYPHLALFKYLVVSGKAQAPGGCSSIRSNSKHNRALEQINIEFPEQARWKTSNIEKRKSLGEEDEPLKFLRMCVSRKEKSEAFHKFNAIHPIAFD
;
A
#
# COMPACT_ATOMS: atom_id res chain seq x y z
N MET A 1 14.60 1.83 -12.64
CA MET A 1 14.40 2.49 -11.32
C MET A 1 12.90 2.61 -11.06
N ILE A 2 12.46 2.38 -9.84
CA ILE A 2 11.04 2.48 -9.43
C ILE A 2 10.65 3.94 -9.34
N GLN A 3 9.50 4.32 -9.93
CA GLN A 3 8.90 5.64 -9.81
C GLN A 3 7.89 5.66 -8.67
N PHE A 4 8.11 6.51 -7.65
CA PHE A 4 7.08 6.77 -6.65
C PHE A 4 5.99 7.68 -7.21
N VAL A 5 4.73 7.25 -7.02
CA VAL A 5 3.54 7.93 -7.51
C VAL A 5 2.58 8.14 -6.34
N ILE A 6 2.20 9.40 -6.11
CA ILE A 6 1.40 9.84 -4.98
C ILE A 6 0.05 10.33 -5.51
N PRO A 7 -1.03 9.52 -5.46
CA PRO A 7 -2.37 10.02 -5.71
C PRO A 7 -2.76 11.03 -4.62
N SER A 8 -3.19 12.23 -5.00
CA SER A 8 -3.64 13.24 -4.05
C SER A 8 -4.88 13.98 -4.57
N TYR A 9 -5.79 14.32 -3.67
CA TYR A 9 -7.01 15.05 -3.98
C TYR A 9 -7.42 15.96 -2.83
N GLN A 10 -7.59 17.26 -3.09
CA GLN A 10 -7.99 18.28 -2.12
C GLN A 10 -7.08 18.36 -0.88
N ARG A 11 -5.77 18.17 -1.06
CA ARG A 11 -4.76 18.16 0.02
C ARG A 11 -3.55 19.04 -0.29
N VAL A 12 -3.74 20.14 -1.01
CA VAL A 12 -2.68 21.14 -1.20
C VAL A 12 -2.19 21.62 0.18
N GLY A 13 -0.88 21.59 0.40
CA GLY A 13 -0.26 21.92 1.70
C GLY A 13 -0.19 20.76 2.72
N ALA A 14 -0.72 19.55 2.38
CA ALA A 14 -0.79 18.42 3.30
C ALA A 14 -0.20 17.10 2.75
N VAL A 15 0.64 17.16 1.70
CA VAL A 15 1.30 15.97 1.11
C VAL A 15 2.55 15.62 1.91
N SER A 16 2.37 15.00 3.08
CA SER A 16 3.49 14.62 3.97
C SER A 16 4.35 13.48 3.43
N ALA A 17 3.86 12.72 2.45
CA ALA A 17 4.65 11.70 1.75
C ALA A 17 5.96 12.26 1.16
N LEU A 18 5.98 13.54 0.79
CA LEU A 18 7.18 14.19 0.25
C LEU A 18 8.36 14.23 1.22
N ASP A 19 8.12 14.14 2.52
CA ASP A 19 9.17 14.27 3.54
C ASP A 19 10.09 13.05 3.64
N MET A 20 9.75 11.95 2.97
CA MET A 20 10.61 10.76 2.94
C MET A 20 11.60 10.74 1.77
N PHE A 21 11.41 11.59 0.74
CA PHE A 21 12.24 11.57 -0.45
C PHE A 21 13.50 12.43 -0.27
N PRO A 22 14.69 11.92 -0.64
CA PRO A 22 15.89 12.73 -0.73
C PRO A 22 15.75 13.79 -1.84
N SER A 23 16.49 14.87 -1.73
CA SER A 23 16.38 16.04 -2.63
C SER A 23 16.74 15.76 -4.09
N ASP A 24 17.43 14.67 -4.35
CA ASP A 24 17.84 14.21 -5.69
C ASP A 24 16.86 13.17 -6.27
N TYR A 25 15.75 12.91 -5.62
CA TYR A 25 14.68 12.07 -6.12
C TYR A 25 13.41 12.87 -6.39
N GLU A 26 12.87 12.75 -7.61
CA GLU A 26 11.66 13.45 -8.03
C GLU A 26 10.44 12.49 -8.02
N PRO A 27 9.61 12.48 -6.95
CA PRO A 27 8.35 11.74 -6.97
C PRO A 27 7.34 12.42 -7.88
N HIS A 28 6.35 11.64 -8.35
CA HIS A 28 5.22 12.18 -9.11
C HIS A 28 4.00 12.32 -8.20
N ILE A 29 3.34 13.49 -8.20
CA ILE A 29 2.04 13.69 -7.55
C ILE A 29 0.98 13.68 -8.65
N VAL A 30 0.00 12.80 -8.53
CA VAL A 30 -1.11 12.68 -9.50
C VAL A 30 -2.36 13.35 -8.92
N VAL A 31 -2.85 14.37 -9.63
CA VAL A 31 -3.96 15.23 -9.20
C VAL A 31 -5.01 15.36 -10.30
N ARG A 32 -6.15 15.96 -10.00
CA ARG A 32 -7.13 16.36 -11.01
C ARG A 32 -6.66 17.58 -11.79
N GLU A 33 -7.11 17.71 -13.06
CA GLU A 33 -6.74 18.85 -13.92
C GLU A 33 -7.00 20.20 -13.26
N HIS A 34 -8.16 20.38 -12.62
CA HIS A 34 -8.52 21.63 -11.94
C HIS A 34 -7.62 21.97 -10.74
N GLU A 35 -6.88 21.02 -10.19
CA GLU A 35 -5.99 21.22 -9.06
C GLU A 35 -4.53 21.46 -9.46
N GLU A 36 -4.17 21.25 -10.74
CA GLU A 36 -2.78 21.28 -11.24
C GLU A 36 -2.00 22.50 -10.76
N LYS A 37 -2.57 23.70 -11.02
CA LYS A 37 -1.88 24.96 -10.67
C LYS A 37 -1.59 25.06 -9.18
N ALA A 38 -2.54 24.71 -8.32
CA ALA A 38 -2.38 24.82 -6.88
C ALA A 38 -1.30 23.86 -6.36
N TYR A 39 -1.27 22.63 -6.88
CA TYR A 39 -0.21 21.66 -6.51
C TYR A 39 1.14 22.05 -7.10
N TYR A 40 1.18 22.58 -8.33
CA TYR A 40 2.44 23.05 -8.91
C TYR A 40 3.03 24.22 -8.12
N ASP A 41 2.22 25.19 -7.74
CA ASP A 41 2.66 26.34 -6.92
C ASP A 41 3.19 25.88 -5.55
N ALA A 42 2.61 24.82 -4.96
CA ALA A 42 3.01 24.32 -3.66
C ALA A 42 4.19 23.33 -3.70
N TYR A 43 4.29 22.49 -4.72
CA TYR A 43 5.20 21.34 -4.73
C TYR A 43 6.07 21.19 -5.96
N GLY A 44 5.89 22.00 -7.02
CA GLY A 44 6.65 21.93 -8.27
C GLY A 44 8.17 21.85 -8.10
N PRO A 45 8.80 22.53 -7.11
CA PRO A 45 10.24 22.39 -6.86
C PRO A 45 10.66 21.04 -6.25
N ARG A 46 9.71 20.22 -5.76
CA ARG A 46 9.99 18.96 -5.03
C ARG A 46 9.43 17.72 -5.71
N ALA A 47 8.48 17.88 -6.62
CA ALA A 47 7.77 16.78 -7.24
C ALA A 47 7.26 17.17 -8.63
N LYS A 48 7.20 16.21 -9.53
CA LYS A 48 6.52 16.39 -10.81
C LYS A 48 5.01 16.26 -10.62
N ILE A 49 4.26 17.26 -11.05
CA ILE A 49 2.79 17.23 -11.03
C ILE A 49 2.30 16.61 -12.33
N ILE A 50 1.46 15.59 -12.18
CA ILE A 50 0.84 14.83 -13.27
C ILE A 50 -0.67 14.97 -13.14
N THR A 51 -1.37 15.26 -14.22
CA THR A 51 -2.81 15.43 -14.20
C THR A 51 -3.55 14.21 -14.73
N ILE A 52 -4.74 13.99 -14.19
CA ILE A 52 -5.73 13.07 -14.72
C ILE A 52 -7.06 13.80 -14.87
N PRO A 53 -7.95 13.36 -15.79
CA PRO A 53 -9.23 14.02 -16.03
C PRO A 53 -10.06 14.19 -14.75
N ASP A 54 -10.81 15.30 -14.69
CA ASP A 54 -11.66 15.65 -13.54
C ASP A 54 -12.80 14.68 -13.29
N ASP A 55 -13.26 13.97 -14.33
CA ASP A 55 -14.33 12.98 -14.26
C ASP A 55 -13.90 11.61 -13.73
N VAL A 56 -12.61 11.40 -13.48
CA VAL A 56 -12.10 10.18 -12.82
C VAL A 56 -12.59 10.13 -11.37
N ASN A 57 -13.42 9.17 -11.04
CA ASN A 57 -14.07 9.09 -9.74
C ASN A 57 -13.28 8.26 -8.70
N GLY A 58 -13.12 8.83 -7.51
CA GLY A 58 -12.59 8.16 -6.32
C GLY A 58 -11.16 7.66 -6.43
N ILE A 59 -10.71 6.97 -5.39
CA ILE A 59 -9.33 6.43 -5.33
C ILE A 59 -9.13 5.25 -6.28
N ALA A 60 -10.15 4.40 -6.45
CA ALA A 60 -10.09 3.25 -7.35
C ALA A 60 -9.88 3.70 -8.80
N GLY A 61 -10.66 4.70 -9.25
CA GLY A 61 -10.48 5.30 -10.58
C GLY A 61 -9.11 5.97 -10.73
N THR A 62 -8.64 6.70 -9.71
CA THR A 62 -7.32 7.33 -9.71
C THR A 62 -6.20 6.29 -9.85
N ARG A 63 -6.23 5.21 -9.06
CA ARG A 63 -5.23 4.15 -9.12
C ARG A 63 -5.27 3.40 -10.45
N LYS A 64 -6.47 3.20 -11.03
CA LYS A 64 -6.62 2.65 -12.37
C LYS A 64 -5.93 3.56 -13.41
N ALA A 65 -6.23 4.84 -13.43
CA ALA A 65 -5.62 5.81 -14.35
C ALA A 65 -4.08 5.83 -14.20
N ILE A 66 -3.56 5.75 -12.97
CA ILE A 66 -2.13 5.63 -12.71
C ILE A 66 -1.56 4.36 -13.35
N THR A 67 -2.18 3.19 -13.15
CA THR A 67 -1.66 1.94 -13.74
C THR A 67 -1.69 1.94 -15.27
N GLU A 68 -2.66 2.60 -15.88
CA GLU A 68 -2.73 2.81 -17.33
C GLU A 68 -1.64 3.75 -17.83
N MET A 69 -1.45 4.89 -17.16
CA MET A 69 -0.46 5.91 -17.51
C MET A 69 0.98 5.40 -17.40
N TYR A 70 1.26 4.56 -16.42
CA TYR A 70 2.60 3.99 -16.17
C TYR A 70 2.76 2.56 -16.72
N ALA A 71 1.91 2.14 -17.68
CA ALA A 71 2.04 0.82 -18.30
C ALA A 71 3.47 0.57 -18.80
N GLY A 72 4.01 -0.61 -18.53
CA GLY A 72 5.39 -0.98 -18.87
C GLY A 72 6.46 -0.49 -17.90
N GLN A 73 6.11 0.29 -16.88
CA GLN A 73 7.04 0.86 -15.90
C GLN A 73 6.95 0.15 -14.54
N ARG A 74 7.92 0.41 -13.68
CA ARG A 74 7.90 0.01 -12.26
C ARG A 74 7.51 1.20 -11.41
N ILE A 75 6.44 1.05 -10.63
CA ILE A 75 5.91 2.12 -9.80
C ILE A 75 5.75 1.67 -8.35
N TRP A 76 5.78 2.64 -7.44
CA TRP A 76 5.33 2.48 -6.06
C TRP A 76 4.29 3.54 -5.76
N MET A 77 3.02 3.14 -5.69
CA MET A 77 1.94 4.02 -5.25
C MET A 77 1.94 4.11 -3.73
N ILE A 78 1.91 5.34 -3.21
CA ILE A 78 1.87 5.64 -1.77
C ILE A 78 0.88 6.77 -1.53
N ASP A 79 0.02 6.64 -0.50
CA ASP A 79 -0.93 7.69 -0.18
C ASP A 79 -0.23 8.99 0.27
N ASP A 80 -0.84 10.14 0.01
CA ASP A 80 -0.25 11.47 0.20
C ASP A 80 0.06 11.83 1.68
N ASP A 81 -0.56 11.14 2.62
CA ASP A 81 -0.31 11.27 4.06
C ASP A 81 0.57 10.14 4.66
N THR A 82 1.22 9.39 3.79
CA THR A 82 1.96 8.18 4.18
C THR A 82 3.45 8.32 3.93
N THR A 83 4.28 7.94 4.89
CA THR A 83 5.74 7.88 4.77
C THR A 83 6.24 6.46 5.04
N ILE A 84 7.33 6.05 4.39
CA ILE A 84 8.03 4.81 4.70
C ILE A 84 9.19 5.12 5.64
N ARG A 85 9.33 4.31 6.68
CA ARG A 85 10.37 4.46 7.71
C ARG A 85 11.05 3.13 7.99
N MET A 86 12.27 3.18 8.50
CA MET A 86 12.96 1.97 8.94
C MET A 86 12.49 1.56 10.33
N SER A 87 12.20 0.26 10.48
CA SER A 87 11.96 -0.37 11.78
C SER A 87 13.26 -0.96 12.32
N SER A 88 13.68 -0.56 13.52
CA SER A 88 14.68 -1.31 14.25
C SER A 88 13.97 -2.39 15.07
N MET A 89 14.11 -3.65 14.67
CA MET A 89 13.64 -4.76 15.47
C MET A 89 14.43 -4.81 16.79
N ARG A 90 13.75 -4.83 17.94
CA ARG A 90 14.37 -5.05 19.23
C ARG A 90 14.48 -6.53 19.53
N LYS A 91 15.55 -6.89 20.25
CA LYS A 91 15.85 -8.25 20.69
C LYS A 91 14.71 -8.90 21.48
N LYS A 92 14.69 -10.22 21.44
CA LYS A 92 13.71 -11.20 21.88
C LYS A 92 13.13 -11.06 23.30
N ASP A 93 13.72 -10.25 24.18
CA ASP A 93 13.37 -10.17 25.62
C ASP A 93 12.41 -9.04 25.98
N ASP A 94 12.05 -8.18 25.04
CA ASP A 94 11.14 -7.08 25.28
C ASP A 94 9.76 -7.39 24.67
N ARG A 95 8.85 -7.92 25.48
CA ARG A 95 7.47 -8.26 25.09
C ARG A 95 6.64 -7.04 24.63
N ARG A 96 7.20 -5.85 24.69
CA ARG A 96 6.65 -4.59 24.17
C ARG A 96 7.58 -4.01 23.13
N CYS A 97 7.56 -4.58 21.92
CA CYS A 97 8.21 -3.93 20.77
C CYS A 97 7.56 -2.57 20.52
N VAL A 98 8.09 -1.54 21.12
CA VAL A 98 7.95 -0.19 20.61
C VAL A 98 9.03 -0.06 19.54
N ASP A 99 8.62 -0.21 18.29
CA ASP A 99 9.52 -0.01 17.16
C ASP A 99 10.14 1.39 17.28
N LYS A 100 11.46 1.47 17.34
CA LYS A 100 12.15 2.74 17.16
C LYS A 100 12.04 3.07 15.68
N ILE A 101 11.08 3.91 15.34
CA ILE A 101 10.76 4.28 13.97
C ILE A 101 11.64 5.46 13.59
N ASN A 102 12.58 5.24 12.68
CA ASN A 102 13.47 6.29 12.17
C ASN A 102 13.08 6.67 10.75
N GLN A 103 13.22 7.95 10.40
CA GLN A 103 13.21 8.37 9.00
C GLN A 103 14.32 7.65 8.24
N LEU A 104 14.09 7.39 6.95
CA LEU A 104 15.13 6.85 6.08
C LEU A 104 16.20 7.92 5.84
N THR A 105 17.46 7.52 5.95
CA THR A 105 18.54 8.33 5.35
C THR A 105 18.47 8.22 3.82
N ARG A 106 19.21 9.06 3.12
CA ARG A 106 19.32 8.99 1.66
C ARG A 106 19.78 7.59 1.19
N GLU A 107 20.80 7.05 1.82
CA GLU A 107 21.35 5.72 1.51
C GLU A 107 20.31 4.62 1.76
N GLN A 108 19.61 4.69 2.88
CA GLN A 108 18.54 3.73 3.23
C GLN A 108 17.34 3.81 2.27
N PHE A 109 17.04 4.99 1.73
CA PHE A 109 16.02 5.15 0.71
C PHE A 109 16.41 4.41 -0.59
N TYR A 110 17.65 4.56 -1.04
CA TYR A 110 18.12 3.83 -2.22
C TYR A 110 18.31 2.34 -1.99
N GLU A 111 18.71 1.92 -0.78
CA GLU A 111 18.69 0.50 -0.38
C GLU A 111 17.28 -0.09 -0.45
N LEU A 112 16.26 0.65 -0.01
CA LEU A 112 14.87 0.22 -0.12
C LEU A 112 14.44 0.03 -1.59
N ILE A 113 14.80 0.98 -2.47
CA ILE A 113 14.52 0.85 -3.91
C ILE A 113 15.18 -0.40 -4.48
N GLN A 114 16.49 -0.59 -4.19
CA GLN A 114 17.23 -1.76 -4.68
C GLN A 114 16.60 -3.07 -4.18
N TYR A 115 16.19 -3.10 -2.91
CA TYR A 115 15.56 -4.26 -2.31
C TYR A 115 14.26 -4.65 -3.01
N VAL A 116 13.46 -3.66 -3.44
CA VAL A 116 12.22 -3.90 -4.20
C VAL A 116 12.53 -4.27 -5.66
N GLU A 117 13.57 -3.69 -6.27
CA GLU A 117 14.00 -4.08 -7.63
C GLU A 117 14.51 -5.53 -7.66
N ASP A 118 15.24 -5.97 -6.63
CA ASP A 118 15.65 -7.35 -6.48
C ASP A 118 14.44 -8.29 -6.30
N ALA A 119 13.42 -7.85 -5.55
CA ALA A 119 12.17 -8.60 -5.42
C ALA A 119 11.46 -8.76 -6.76
N MET A 120 11.38 -7.69 -7.56
CA MET A 120 10.78 -7.74 -8.91
C MET A 120 11.60 -8.66 -9.84
N TYR A 121 12.92 -8.60 -9.77
CA TYR A 121 13.80 -9.49 -10.53
C TYR A 121 13.57 -10.97 -10.17
N CYS A 122 13.30 -11.27 -8.90
CA CYS A 122 13.01 -12.61 -8.42
C CYS A 122 11.61 -13.13 -8.79
N GLY A 123 10.71 -12.27 -9.28
CA GLY A 123 9.35 -12.65 -9.70
C GLY A 123 8.24 -12.16 -8.79
N TYR A 124 8.52 -11.25 -7.84
CA TYR A 124 7.49 -10.52 -7.12
C TYR A 124 7.09 -9.28 -7.89
N TYR A 125 5.97 -9.32 -8.58
CA TYR A 125 5.52 -8.19 -9.40
C TYR A 125 4.64 -7.21 -8.65
N HIS A 126 4.32 -7.50 -7.39
CA HIS A 126 3.63 -6.59 -6.47
C HIS A 126 4.01 -6.85 -5.02
N GLY A 127 3.93 -5.82 -4.20
CA GLY A 127 4.21 -5.90 -2.77
C GLY A 127 4.02 -4.57 -2.05
N HIS A 128 4.31 -4.53 -0.76
CA HIS A 128 4.15 -3.35 0.07
C HIS A 128 5.14 -3.31 1.22
N ALA A 129 5.34 -2.12 1.82
CA ALA A 129 5.96 -1.97 3.12
C ALA A 129 4.91 -2.15 4.23
N ARG A 130 5.31 -2.78 5.33
CA ARG A 130 4.43 -3.21 6.41
C ARG A 130 3.74 -2.05 7.15
N LEU A 131 2.50 -2.29 7.57
CA LEU A 131 1.80 -1.41 8.51
C LEU A 131 2.26 -1.66 9.96
N PRO A 132 2.34 -0.62 10.81
CA PRO A 132 2.79 -0.72 12.21
C PRO A 132 1.83 -1.47 13.14
N ILE A 133 0.58 -1.70 12.70
CA ILE A 133 -0.46 -2.38 13.49
C ILE A 133 -0.20 -3.88 13.71
N PHE A 134 0.71 -4.47 12.96
CA PHE A 134 1.07 -5.87 13.15
C PHE A 134 2.20 -5.98 14.17
N LYS A 135 1.91 -6.54 15.35
CA LYS A 135 2.96 -6.96 16.29
C LYS A 135 3.90 -7.92 15.57
N ILE A 136 5.15 -7.52 15.38
CA ILE A 136 6.15 -8.43 14.87
C ILE A 136 6.50 -9.39 16.00
N THR A 137 6.41 -10.68 15.69
CA THR A 137 7.14 -11.66 16.47
C THR A 137 8.52 -11.80 15.84
N SER A 138 9.56 -11.96 16.63
CA SER A 138 10.93 -12.18 16.19
C SER A 138 11.12 -13.33 15.17
N SER A 139 10.06 -14.13 14.97
CA SER A 139 10.03 -15.25 14.02
C SER A 139 9.66 -14.84 12.57
N TRP A 140 9.38 -13.57 12.29
CA TRP A 140 8.86 -13.19 10.96
C TRP A 140 9.94 -12.75 9.97
N GLY A 141 11.15 -12.44 10.43
CA GLY A 141 12.25 -11.98 9.56
C GLY A 141 11.99 -10.62 8.92
N ASN A 142 12.82 -10.27 7.92
CA ASN A 142 12.79 -8.96 7.25
C ASN A 142 11.68 -8.81 6.21
N TYR A 143 11.06 -9.90 5.78
CA TYR A 143 9.96 -9.93 4.80
C TYR A 143 9.10 -11.18 4.95
N ARG A 144 7.93 -11.14 4.33
CA ARG A 144 6.99 -12.26 4.32
C ARG A 144 6.23 -12.34 3.01
N GLU A 145 6.07 -13.54 2.50
CA GLU A 145 5.25 -13.80 1.32
C GLU A 145 3.77 -13.87 1.66
N ASN A 146 2.93 -13.30 0.77
CA ASN A 146 1.47 -13.31 0.85
C ASN A 146 0.94 -12.80 2.19
N SER A 147 1.53 -11.72 2.70
CA SER A 147 1.04 -10.99 3.85
C SER A 147 0.37 -9.70 3.41
N TYR A 148 -0.83 -9.46 3.93
CA TYR A 148 -1.66 -8.34 3.51
C TYR A 148 -1.22 -7.01 4.13
N GLY A 149 -1.28 -5.95 3.33
CA GLY A 149 -1.06 -4.56 3.74
C GLY A 149 -1.79 -3.58 2.82
N PHE A 150 -1.91 -2.33 3.26
CA PHE A 150 -2.69 -1.28 2.61
C PHE A 150 -1.84 -0.04 2.34
N THR A 151 -2.44 0.96 1.69
CA THR A 151 -1.97 2.34 1.58
C THR A 151 -0.69 2.56 0.78
N ASN A 152 0.00 1.50 0.44
CA ASN A 152 1.22 1.57 -0.35
C ASN A 152 1.43 0.25 -1.08
N THR A 153 1.52 0.29 -2.38
CA THR A 153 1.77 -0.92 -3.18
C THR A 153 2.69 -0.58 -4.34
N TRP A 154 3.76 -1.35 -4.49
CA TRP A 154 4.57 -1.29 -5.68
C TRP A 154 4.13 -2.34 -6.70
N TYR A 155 4.29 -2.02 -7.99
CA TYR A 155 3.95 -2.88 -9.12
C TYR A 155 5.02 -2.84 -10.19
N ASP A 156 5.32 -3.99 -10.79
CA ASP A 156 6.02 -4.08 -12.07
C ASP A 156 4.97 -4.14 -13.20
N LEU A 157 4.61 -2.97 -13.74
CA LEU A 157 3.63 -2.86 -14.82
C LEU A 157 4.18 -3.28 -16.19
N GLY A 158 5.46 -3.68 -16.26
CA GLY A 158 6.00 -4.42 -17.39
C GLY A 158 5.65 -5.92 -17.38
N LYS A 159 5.14 -6.41 -16.23
CA LYS A 159 4.72 -7.79 -16.01
C LYS A 159 3.25 -7.94 -15.64
N LEU A 160 2.62 -6.88 -15.18
CA LEU A 160 1.21 -6.82 -14.81
C LEU A 160 0.49 -5.78 -15.66
N THR A 161 -0.70 -6.11 -16.14
CA THR A 161 -1.58 -5.13 -16.79
C THR A 161 -2.60 -4.55 -15.80
N THR A 162 -3.19 -3.41 -16.15
CA THR A 162 -4.26 -2.79 -15.36
C THR A 162 -5.45 -3.74 -15.16
N GLU A 163 -5.80 -4.52 -16.19
CA GLU A 163 -6.89 -5.51 -16.14
C GLU A 163 -6.58 -6.64 -15.16
N GLN A 164 -5.32 -7.06 -15.06
CA GLN A 164 -4.90 -8.07 -14.08
C GLN A 164 -4.96 -7.54 -12.64
N ILE A 165 -4.60 -6.27 -12.42
CA ILE A 165 -4.70 -5.61 -11.12
C ILE A 165 -6.16 -5.34 -10.75
N TRP A 166 -6.95 -4.94 -11.73
CA TRP A 166 -8.40 -4.80 -11.66
C TRP A 166 -8.91 -3.65 -10.77
N TYR A 167 -8.17 -2.56 -10.73
CA TYR A 167 -8.69 -1.32 -10.14
C TYR A 167 -9.97 -0.83 -10.84
N GLY A 168 -10.82 -0.16 -10.08
CA GLY A 168 -12.09 0.37 -10.58
C GLY A 168 -13.23 -0.63 -10.63
N LYS A 169 -13.03 -1.88 -10.17
CA LYS A 169 -14.12 -2.86 -10.02
C LYS A 169 -14.97 -2.59 -8.79
N ILE A 170 -14.35 -2.08 -7.71
CA ILE A 170 -15.01 -1.64 -6.48
C ILE A 170 -14.51 -0.27 -6.07
N ASP A 171 -15.38 0.56 -5.50
CA ASP A 171 -15.07 1.95 -5.16
C ASP A 171 -14.23 2.12 -3.90
N LEU A 172 -14.34 1.18 -2.96
CA LEU A 172 -13.62 1.15 -1.69
C LEU A 172 -12.96 -0.22 -1.48
N CYS A 173 -11.89 -0.26 -0.68
CA CYS A 173 -11.11 -1.49 -0.45
C CYS A 173 -10.51 -2.06 -1.75
N GLU A 174 -10.27 -1.21 -2.73
CA GLU A 174 -9.71 -1.55 -4.03
C GLU A 174 -8.31 -2.14 -3.93
N ASP A 175 -7.52 -1.71 -2.95
CA ASP A 175 -6.21 -2.25 -2.61
C ASP A 175 -6.31 -3.70 -2.09
N MET A 176 -7.29 -3.99 -1.26
CA MET A 176 -7.59 -5.34 -0.79
C MET A 176 -8.02 -6.24 -1.94
N TYR A 177 -8.90 -5.73 -2.79
CA TYR A 177 -9.37 -6.45 -3.97
C TYR A 177 -8.21 -6.80 -4.90
N ALA A 178 -7.40 -5.81 -5.29
CA ALA A 178 -6.24 -5.99 -6.16
C ALA A 178 -5.23 -7.01 -5.59
N PHE A 179 -4.95 -6.91 -4.29
CA PHE A 179 -4.06 -7.84 -3.59
C PHE A 179 -4.53 -9.30 -3.69
N ILE A 180 -5.80 -9.57 -3.36
CA ILE A 180 -6.35 -10.93 -3.43
C ILE A 180 -6.42 -11.44 -4.86
N ASN A 181 -6.87 -10.57 -5.77
CA ASN A 181 -7.03 -10.90 -7.17
C ASN A 181 -5.71 -11.34 -7.81
N LEU A 182 -4.62 -10.62 -7.56
CA LEU A 182 -3.29 -10.98 -8.07
C LEU A 182 -2.78 -12.30 -7.48
N ILE A 183 -2.96 -12.52 -6.17
CA ILE A 183 -2.59 -13.79 -5.54
C ILE A 183 -3.40 -14.95 -6.12
N ASN A 184 -4.69 -14.74 -6.38
CA ASN A 184 -5.57 -15.75 -6.96
C ASN A 184 -5.18 -16.10 -8.40
N GLN A 185 -4.64 -15.14 -9.15
CA GLN A 185 -4.03 -15.35 -10.47
C GLN A 185 -2.66 -16.03 -10.43
N GLY A 186 -2.11 -16.31 -9.25
CA GLY A 186 -0.82 -16.99 -9.07
C GLY A 186 0.38 -16.07 -8.88
N TYR A 187 0.20 -14.74 -8.86
CA TYR A 187 1.27 -13.79 -8.58
C TYR A 187 1.56 -13.72 -7.08
N PRO A 188 2.75 -14.15 -6.61
CA PRO A 188 3.10 -14.04 -5.20
C PRO A 188 3.30 -12.59 -4.80
N HIS A 189 2.92 -12.26 -3.57
CA HIS A 189 3.03 -10.92 -2.99
C HIS A 189 4.12 -10.86 -1.92
N LEU A 190 4.95 -9.81 -1.94
CA LEU A 190 5.99 -9.60 -0.93
C LEU A 190 5.63 -8.45 0.01
N ALA A 191 5.57 -8.74 1.31
CA ALA A 191 5.46 -7.75 2.37
C ALA A 191 6.84 -7.52 3.01
N LEU A 192 7.32 -6.28 3.01
CA LEU A 192 8.58 -5.90 3.61
C LEU A 192 8.36 -5.60 5.09
N PHE A 193 9.09 -6.27 5.98
CA PHE A 193 8.95 -6.11 7.44
C PHE A 193 10.02 -5.21 8.06
N LYS A 194 11.16 -5.06 7.38
CA LYS A 194 12.22 -4.09 7.75
C LYS A 194 11.74 -2.64 7.62
N TYR A 195 10.76 -2.39 6.74
CA TYR A 195 10.25 -1.07 6.43
C TYR A 195 8.80 -0.92 6.87
N LEU A 196 8.52 0.19 7.55
CA LEU A 196 7.22 0.53 8.12
C LEU A 196 6.58 1.67 7.36
N VAL A 197 5.29 1.53 7.10
CA VAL A 197 4.46 2.64 6.64
C VAL A 197 3.89 3.38 7.84
N VAL A 198 4.10 4.68 7.89
CA VAL A 198 3.49 5.56 8.88
C VAL A 198 2.52 6.48 8.13
N SER A 199 1.24 6.28 8.35
CA SER A 199 0.18 7.11 7.77
C SER A 199 -0.23 8.23 8.72
N GLY A 200 -0.77 9.31 8.17
CA GLY A 200 -1.41 10.38 8.90
C GLY A 200 -2.61 9.91 9.74
N LYS A 201 -3.31 10.84 10.37
CA LYS A 201 -4.52 10.51 11.14
C LYS A 201 -5.61 10.02 10.19
N ALA A 202 -6.21 8.87 10.50
CA ALA A 202 -7.42 8.42 9.80
C ALA A 202 -8.47 9.54 9.83
N GLN A 203 -9.16 9.75 8.70
CA GLN A 203 -10.18 10.79 8.53
C GLN A 203 -9.66 12.25 8.51
N ALA A 204 -8.41 12.49 8.13
CA ALA A 204 -7.99 13.84 7.81
C ALA A 204 -8.86 14.42 6.66
N PRO A 205 -9.17 15.73 6.66
CA PRO A 205 -9.95 16.36 5.59
C PRO A 205 -9.33 16.10 4.21
N GLY A 206 -10.18 15.94 3.19
CA GLY A 206 -9.77 15.61 1.81
C GLY A 206 -9.64 14.11 1.55
N GLY A 207 -9.30 13.76 0.33
CA GLY A 207 -9.16 12.37 -0.11
C GLY A 207 -10.47 11.58 -0.02
N CYS A 208 -10.37 10.28 0.28
CA CYS A 208 -11.53 9.38 0.34
C CYS A 208 -12.41 9.55 1.59
N SER A 209 -12.01 10.37 2.57
CA SER A 209 -12.74 10.51 3.83
C SER A 209 -14.17 11.06 3.64
N SER A 210 -14.38 11.92 2.63
CA SER A 210 -15.67 12.54 2.32
C SER A 210 -16.70 11.58 1.71
N ILE A 211 -16.28 10.45 1.14
CA ILE A 211 -17.16 9.49 0.47
C ILE A 211 -17.30 8.16 1.22
N ARG A 212 -16.54 7.96 2.30
CA ARG A 212 -16.60 6.75 3.11
C ARG A 212 -17.82 6.75 4.02
N SER A 213 -18.59 5.66 3.95
CA SER A 213 -19.59 5.30 4.96
C SER A 213 -19.39 3.82 5.35
N ASN A 214 -19.89 3.43 6.53
CA ASN A 214 -19.82 2.04 6.97
C ASN A 214 -20.57 1.13 5.98
N SER A 215 -21.73 1.56 5.47
CA SER A 215 -22.51 0.79 4.52
C SER A 215 -21.78 0.59 3.19
N LYS A 216 -21.14 1.63 2.64
CA LYS A 216 -20.33 1.50 1.42
C LYS A 216 -19.12 0.58 1.63
N HIS A 217 -18.43 0.75 2.76
CA HIS A 217 -17.31 -0.12 3.12
C HIS A 217 -17.76 -1.59 3.27
N ASN A 218 -18.86 -1.83 3.98
CA ASN A 218 -19.41 -3.17 4.17
C ASN A 218 -19.80 -3.84 2.87
N ARG A 219 -20.41 -3.09 1.92
CA ARG A 219 -20.76 -3.62 0.58
C ARG A 219 -19.51 -4.00 -0.21
N ALA A 220 -18.45 -3.19 -0.17
CA ALA A 220 -17.19 -3.52 -0.82
C ALA A 220 -16.58 -4.81 -0.25
N LEU A 221 -16.59 -4.98 1.08
CA LEU A 221 -16.13 -6.21 1.72
C LEU A 221 -17.01 -7.42 1.38
N GLU A 222 -18.32 -7.21 1.25
CA GLU A 222 -19.27 -8.25 0.83
C GLU A 222 -18.97 -8.73 -0.58
N GLN A 223 -18.71 -7.83 -1.51
CA GLN A 223 -18.31 -8.16 -2.88
C GLN A 223 -16.99 -8.94 -2.90
N ILE A 224 -15.98 -8.51 -2.13
CA ILE A 224 -14.71 -9.25 -1.99
C ILE A 224 -14.95 -10.67 -1.43
N ASN A 225 -15.79 -10.81 -0.42
CA ASN A 225 -16.08 -12.13 0.17
C ASN A 225 -16.83 -13.05 -0.80
N ILE A 226 -17.75 -12.51 -1.61
CA ILE A 226 -18.48 -13.27 -2.63
C ILE A 226 -17.54 -13.78 -3.72
N GLU A 227 -16.63 -12.92 -4.20
CA GLU A 227 -15.71 -13.27 -5.29
C GLU A 227 -14.53 -14.15 -4.82
N PHE A 228 -14.08 -13.98 -3.57
CA PHE A 228 -12.92 -14.68 -3.01
C PHE A 228 -13.24 -15.33 -1.65
N PRO A 229 -14.23 -16.25 -1.55
CA PRO A 229 -14.72 -16.77 -0.28
C PRO A 229 -13.68 -17.56 0.52
N GLU A 230 -12.68 -18.12 -0.14
CA GLU A 230 -11.60 -18.86 0.52
C GLU A 230 -10.49 -17.95 1.06
N GLN A 231 -10.17 -16.86 0.33
CA GLN A 231 -9.10 -15.92 0.64
C GLN A 231 -9.54 -14.79 1.58
N ALA A 232 -10.83 -14.46 1.59
CA ALA A 232 -11.39 -13.36 2.37
C ALA A 232 -12.61 -13.84 3.16
N ARG A 233 -12.43 -14.12 4.45
CA ARG A 233 -13.50 -14.67 5.33
C ARG A 233 -13.91 -13.64 6.37
N TRP A 234 -15.20 -13.63 6.71
CA TRP A 234 -15.71 -12.77 7.77
C TRP A 234 -15.05 -13.05 9.11
N LYS A 235 -14.67 -11.99 9.82
CA LYS A 235 -14.26 -12.10 11.22
C LYS A 235 -15.49 -12.22 12.10
N THR A 236 -15.57 -13.30 12.87
CA THR A 236 -16.67 -13.58 13.80
C THR A 236 -16.49 -12.96 15.19
N SER A 237 -15.31 -12.43 15.51
CA SER A 237 -15.00 -11.90 16.84
C SER A 237 -14.79 -10.37 16.84
N ASN A 238 -15.41 -9.69 17.84
CA ASN A 238 -15.23 -8.28 18.21
C ASN A 238 -15.89 -7.19 17.32
N ILE A 239 -16.96 -7.51 16.61
CA ILE A 239 -17.78 -6.51 15.91
C ILE A 239 -18.39 -5.50 16.92
N GLU A 240 -18.76 -5.96 18.11
CA GLU A 240 -19.44 -5.14 19.14
C GLU A 240 -18.57 -4.10 19.85
N LYS A 241 -17.24 -4.16 19.74
CA LYS A 241 -16.33 -3.33 20.55
C LYS A 241 -15.78 -2.07 19.84
N ARG A 242 -15.99 -1.93 18.54
CA ARG A 242 -15.61 -0.72 17.84
C ARG A 242 -16.84 0.16 17.65
N LYS A 243 -16.92 1.25 18.44
CA LYS A 243 -17.87 2.33 18.22
C LYS A 243 -17.77 2.77 16.75
N SER A 244 -18.89 2.88 16.06
CA SER A 244 -19.00 3.52 14.77
C SER A 244 -18.29 4.89 14.82
N LEU A 245 -17.49 5.19 13.81
CA LEU A 245 -16.85 6.50 13.69
C LEU A 245 -17.82 7.50 13.05
N GLY A 246 -19.07 7.53 13.46
CA GLY A 246 -20.14 8.42 12.97
C GLY A 246 -21.51 7.92 13.40
N GLU A 247 -22.55 8.70 13.11
CA GLU A 247 -23.97 8.37 13.31
C GLU A 247 -24.48 7.37 12.24
N GLU A 248 -23.77 6.31 12.00
CA GLU A 248 -24.15 5.37 10.95
C GLU A 248 -24.89 4.15 11.53
N ASP A 249 -25.97 3.75 10.83
CA ASP A 249 -26.87 2.69 11.22
C ASP A 249 -26.26 1.28 11.19
N GLU A 250 -25.10 1.10 10.53
CA GLU A 250 -24.47 -0.21 10.38
C GLU A 250 -23.12 -0.31 11.12
N PRO A 251 -22.88 -1.39 11.88
CA PRO A 251 -21.56 -1.66 12.44
C PRO A 251 -20.53 -1.97 11.33
N LEU A 252 -19.32 -1.46 11.48
CA LEU A 252 -18.23 -1.72 10.55
C LEU A 252 -17.84 -3.20 10.57
N LYS A 253 -17.95 -3.88 9.43
CA LYS A 253 -17.56 -5.28 9.22
C LYS A 253 -16.06 -5.40 8.88
N PHE A 254 -15.49 -6.58 9.09
CA PHE A 254 -14.09 -6.86 8.79
C PHE A 254 -13.92 -8.25 8.15
N LEU A 255 -13.00 -8.33 7.18
CA LEU A 255 -12.55 -9.60 6.63
C LEU A 255 -11.21 -10.03 7.27
N ARG A 256 -11.04 -11.33 7.38
CA ARG A 256 -9.75 -11.99 7.64
C ARG A 256 -9.20 -12.47 6.31
N MET A 257 -7.97 -12.06 5.99
CA MET A 257 -7.27 -12.52 4.81
C MET A 257 -6.66 -13.90 5.06
N CYS A 258 -6.99 -14.87 4.22
CA CYS A 258 -6.54 -16.25 4.29
C CYS A 258 -5.70 -16.60 3.05
N VAL A 259 -4.63 -15.83 2.81
CA VAL A 259 -3.80 -15.91 1.59
C VAL A 259 -2.44 -16.56 1.81
N SER A 260 -2.11 -16.93 3.04
CA SER A 260 -0.85 -17.60 3.36
C SER A 260 -0.84 -19.03 2.79
N ARG A 261 0.17 -19.35 1.99
CA ARG A 261 0.40 -20.69 1.46
C ARG A 261 1.40 -21.44 2.32
N LYS A 262 1.27 -22.79 2.42
CA LYS A 262 2.23 -23.64 3.13
C LYS A 262 3.55 -23.70 2.39
N GLU A 263 3.50 -23.86 1.08
CA GLU A 263 4.67 -23.89 0.22
C GLU A 263 5.04 -22.49 -0.24
N LYS A 264 6.34 -22.22 -0.27
CA LYS A 264 6.89 -20.97 -0.74
C LYS A 264 6.99 -20.99 -2.26
N SER A 265 6.82 -19.81 -2.88
CA SER A 265 6.98 -19.66 -4.32
C SER A 265 8.44 -19.79 -4.76
N GLU A 266 8.65 -19.99 -6.06
CA GLU A 266 9.99 -19.90 -6.66
C GLU A 266 10.62 -18.51 -6.44
N ALA A 267 9.79 -17.46 -6.52
CA ALA A 267 10.21 -16.08 -6.23
C ALA A 267 10.77 -15.94 -4.81
N PHE A 268 10.15 -16.61 -3.82
CA PHE A 268 10.64 -16.61 -2.44
C PHE A 268 12.04 -17.24 -2.34
N HIS A 269 12.26 -18.38 -2.96
CA HIS A 269 13.56 -19.07 -2.92
C HIS A 269 14.66 -18.25 -3.60
N LYS A 270 14.37 -17.64 -4.75
CA LYS A 270 15.30 -16.73 -5.44
C LYS A 270 15.62 -15.51 -4.60
N PHE A 271 14.61 -14.85 -4.04
CA PHE A 271 14.79 -13.66 -3.23
C PHE A 271 15.52 -13.95 -1.92
N ASN A 272 15.21 -15.07 -1.26
CA ASN A 272 15.92 -15.49 -0.03
C ASN A 272 17.38 -15.85 -0.28
N ALA A 273 17.75 -16.26 -1.49
CA ALA A 273 19.15 -16.50 -1.85
C ALA A 273 19.97 -15.19 -1.92
N ILE A 274 19.33 -14.08 -2.33
CA ILE A 274 19.97 -12.74 -2.40
C ILE A 274 19.88 -12.04 -1.02
N HIS A 275 18.74 -12.14 -0.37
CA HIS A 275 18.43 -11.52 0.91
C HIS A 275 18.02 -12.58 1.94
N PRO A 276 18.97 -13.31 2.55
CA PRO A 276 18.64 -14.34 3.54
C PRO A 276 17.80 -13.76 4.68
N ILE A 277 16.78 -14.53 5.12
CA ILE A 277 16.00 -14.15 6.29
C ILE A 277 16.92 -14.22 7.51
N ALA A 278 17.32 -13.07 8.03
CA ALA A 278 18.00 -12.98 9.29
C ALA A 278 16.96 -13.08 10.41
N PHE A 279 17.06 -14.11 11.23
CA PHE A 279 16.39 -14.20 12.52
C PHE A 279 17.35 -13.60 13.55
N ASP A 280 17.21 -12.32 13.85
CA ASP A 280 17.95 -11.66 14.93
C ASP A 280 17.42 -12.05 16.31
#